data_fed3470cb316d9c0f00d4d526c7625f4
#
_entry.id   fed3470cb316d9c0f00d4d526c7625f4
#
_cell.length_a   1.000
_cell.length_b   1.000
_cell.length_c   1.000
_cell.angle_alpha   90.00
_cell.angle_beta   90.00
_cell.angle_gamma   90.00
#
_symmetry.space_group_name_H-M   'P 1'
#
loop_
_entity.id
_entity.type
_entity.pdbx_description
1 polymer ?
#
loop_
_entity_poly.entity_id
_entity_poly.type
_entity_poly.pdbx_seq_one_letter_code
_entity_poly.pdbx_strand_id
1 'polypeptide(L)'
;YEIGFRAYAYWGFAGSNEKSWACELDQNTMYSVRPGTQAIQYFMPCSSSYGNINDPAGTTYPYIYPDEDITTFNFFEASSIRKIGNKYIMLYSGYSGPDYGLGSTNSALRYAYGDTPLGPWRSGGVLVDSRAPVLNQNGSRLQTTYPGHNTHGSLLEINGNWYCFYHRAPRGHSSARQPMVAPVKITWEEKSVAEGGKVIIRAFDPYSEDNTWTAKDSRGYEY
;
A
#
# COMPACT_ATOMS: atom_id res chain seq x y z
N TYR A 1 -16.92 -19.87 -26.49
CA TYR A 1 -16.67 -18.64 -25.72
C TYR A 1 -15.49 -18.92 -24.82
N GLU A 2 -14.27 -18.45 -25.20
CA GLU A 2 -13.15 -18.39 -24.26
C GLU A 2 -13.50 -17.29 -23.27
N ILE A 3 -13.87 -17.67 -22.06
CA ILE A 3 -13.90 -16.75 -20.93
C ILE A 3 -12.45 -16.59 -20.52
N GLY A 4 -11.75 -15.66 -21.20
CA GLY A 4 -10.37 -15.36 -20.89
C GLY A 4 -10.29 -14.60 -19.57
N PHE A 5 -9.83 -15.25 -18.50
CA PHE A 5 -9.34 -14.55 -17.31
C PHE A 5 -7.82 -14.45 -17.36
N ARG A 6 -7.27 -13.49 -16.66
CA ARG A 6 -5.82 -13.38 -16.42
C ARG A 6 -5.56 -13.46 -14.95
N ALA A 7 -4.50 -14.16 -14.57
CA ALA A 7 -4.04 -14.31 -13.20
C ALA A 7 -2.66 -13.67 -13.04
N TYR A 8 -2.43 -13.06 -11.89
CA TYR A 8 -1.20 -12.37 -11.58
C TYR A 8 -0.70 -12.79 -10.21
N ALA A 9 0.62 -12.83 -10.03
CA ALA A 9 1.26 -13.06 -8.75
C ALA A 9 2.18 -11.88 -8.41
N TYR A 10 2.19 -11.51 -7.13
CA TYR A 10 3.03 -10.46 -6.59
C TYR A 10 3.66 -10.96 -5.30
N TRP A 11 4.97 -10.80 -5.17
CA TRP A 11 5.69 -11.20 -3.97
C TRP A 11 6.92 -10.33 -3.77
N GLY A 12 7.55 -10.46 -2.62
CA GLY A 12 8.80 -9.80 -2.34
C GLY A 12 8.98 -9.41 -0.89
N PHE A 13 10.23 -9.18 -0.57
CA PHE A 13 10.67 -8.71 0.73
C PHE A 13 11.89 -7.81 0.56
N ALA A 14 11.74 -6.54 0.93
CA ALA A 14 12.78 -5.53 0.73
C ALA A 14 14.11 -5.87 1.44
N GLY A 15 14.04 -6.60 2.55
CA GLY A 15 15.21 -7.06 3.31
C GLY A 15 15.98 -8.22 2.69
N SER A 16 15.44 -8.88 1.66
CA SER A 16 16.11 -9.97 0.93
C SER A 16 16.78 -9.48 -0.36
N ASN A 17 17.58 -10.34 -0.96
CA ASN A 17 18.13 -10.10 -2.30
C ASN A 17 17.08 -10.25 -3.41
N GLU A 18 15.91 -10.80 -3.09
CA GLU A 18 14.84 -11.03 -4.06
C GLU A 18 14.07 -9.75 -4.40
N LYS A 19 13.96 -8.83 -3.44
CA LYS A 19 13.25 -7.56 -3.61
C LYS A 19 11.77 -7.74 -3.96
N SER A 20 11.23 -6.94 -4.87
CA SER A 20 9.83 -7.01 -5.31
C SER A 20 9.71 -7.69 -6.66
N TRP A 21 8.71 -8.54 -6.80
CA TRP A 21 8.42 -9.29 -8.01
C TRP A 21 6.95 -9.22 -8.40
N ALA A 22 6.69 -9.33 -9.69
CA ALA A 22 5.36 -9.59 -10.24
C ALA A 22 5.44 -10.46 -11.48
N CYS A 23 4.39 -11.20 -11.79
CA CYS A 23 4.25 -11.88 -13.07
C CYS A 23 2.78 -12.09 -13.44
N GLU A 24 2.54 -12.33 -14.72
CA GLU A 24 1.29 -12.94 -15.19
C GLU A 24 1.47 -14.46 -15.13
N LEU A 25 0.51 -15.14 -14.52
CA LEU A 25 0.50 -16.58 -14.41
C LEU A 25 -0.14 -17.22 -15.64
N ASP A 26 0.33 -18.41 -15.98
CA ASP A 26 -0.36 -19.29 -16.92
C ASP A 26 -1.70 -19.72 -16.31
N GLN A 27 -2.79 -19.34 -16.94
CA GLN A 27 -4.16 -19.63 -16.47
C GLN A 27 -4.50 -21.12 -16.42
N ASN A 28 -3.75 -21.96 -17.14
CA ASN A 28 -3.99 -23.41 -17.17
C ASN A 28 -3.32 -24.12 -15.99
N THR A 29 -2.22 -23.59 -15.50
CA THR A 29 -1.43 -24.20 -14.41
C THR A 29 -1.57 -23.45 -13.10
N MET A 30 -1.71 -22.12 -13.13
CA MET A 30 -1.76 -21.23 -11.97
C MET A 30 -0.51 -21.23 -11.06
N TYR A 31 0.55 -21.91 -11.45
CA TYR A 31 1.82 -21.97 -10.71
C TYR A 31 3.06 -21.70 -11.57
N SER A 32 2.88 -21.44 -12.86
CA SER A 32 3.96 -21.08 -13.78
C SER A 32 3.72 -19.71 -14.40
N VAL A 33 4.79 -19.06 -14.83
CA VAL A 33 4.70 -17.81 -15.57
C VAL A 33 4.06 -18.08 -16.94
N ARG A 34 3.18 -17.19 -17.38
CA ARG A 34 2.50 -17.32 -18.67
C ARG A 34 3.50 -17.43 -19.81
N PRO A 35 3.33 -18.42 -20.74
CA PRO A 35 4.19 -18.54 -21.92
C PRO A 35 4.26 -17.23 -22.71
N GLY A 36 5.47 -16.84 -23.12
CA GLY A 36 5.71 -15.59 -23.84
C GLY A 36 5.80 -14.33 -22.96
N THR A 37 5.73 -14.48 -21.64
CA THR A 37 5.99 -13.42 -20.67
C THR A 37 7.13 -13.82 -19.74
N GLN A 38 7.53 -12.93 -18.85
CA GLN A 38 8.57 -13.20 -17.86
C GLN A 38 8.17 -12.62 -16.49
N ALA A 39 8.79 -13.16 -15.44
CA ALA A 39 8.70 -12.55 -14.12
C ALA A 39 9.51 -11.24 -14.10
N ILE A 40 8.94 -10.24 -13.43
CA ILE A 40 9.45 -8.88 -13.36
C ILE A 40 10.07 -8.68 -11.99
N GLN A 41 11.36 -8.52 -11.90
CA GLN A 41 12.08 -8.14 -10.69
C GLN A 41 12.12 -6.61 -10.56
N TYR A 42 12.25 -6.11 -9.35
CA TYR A 42 12.20 -4.67 -9.02
C TYR A 42 10.89 -4.02 -9.51
N PHE A 43 9.80 -4.75 -9.31
CA PHE A 43 8.46 -4.31 -9.72
C PHE A 43 8.02 -3.04 -8.99
N MET A 44 8.37 -2.92 -7.70
CA MET A 44 8.19 -1.74 -6.86
C MET A 44 9.52 -1.33 -6.24
N PRO A 45 9.79 -0.03 -6.09
CA PRO A 45 10.97 0.46 -5.39
C PRO A 45 10.97 0.02 -3.92
N CYS A 46 11.94 -0.79 -3.53
CA CYS A 46 12.08 -1.32 -2.17
C CYS A 46 12.86 -0.37 -1.29
N SER A 47 12.46 -0.25 -0.03
CA SER A 47 13.11 0.64 0.94
C SER A 47 13.65 -0.12 2.15
N SER A 48 14.79 0.32 2.65
CA SER A 48 15.36 -0.10 3.93
C SER A 48 14.93 0.80 5.10
N SER A 49 14.46 1.99 4.77
CA SER A 49 13.84 2.97 5.66
C SER A 49 13.09 3.97 4.78
N TYR A 50 12.31 4.85 5.39
CA TYR A 50 11.56 5.83 4.62
C TYR A 50 12.47 6.65 3.69
N GLY A 51 12.10 6.72 2.42
CA GLY A 51 12.82 7.49 1.40
C GLY A 51 14.14 6.89 0.92
N ASN A 52 14.61 5.80 1.50
CA ASN A 52 15.90 5.19 1.17
C ASN A 52 15.70 3.92 0.32
N ILE A 53 15.93 4.05 -0.96
CA ILE A 53 15.90 2.91 -1.88
C ILE A 53 17.09 1.98 -1.56
N ASN A 54 16.80 0.70 -1.36
CA ASN A 54 17.80 -0.33 -1.12
C ASN A 54 17.94 -1.35 -2.25
N ASP A 55 17.36 -1.06 -3.39
CA ASP A 55 17.62 -1.79 -4.62
C ASP A 55 19.02 -1.44 -5.16
N PRO A 56 19.64 -2.28 -5.98
CA PRO A 56 20.95 -2.01 -6.54
C PRO A 56 21.00 -0.65 -7.26
N ALA A 57 22.15 0.03 -7.16
CA ALA A 57 22.36 1.28 -7.87
C ALA A 57 22.16 1.10 -9.37
N GLY A 58 21.44 2.03 -10.00
CA GLY A 58 21.11 1.96 -11.42
C GLY A 58 19.89 1.10 -11.77
N THR A 59 19.18 0.54 -10.77
CA THR A 59 17.91 -0.15 -11.01
C THR A 59 16.93 0.78 -11.72
N THR A 60 16.27 0.28 -12.75
CA THR A 60 15.19 0.97 -13.46
C THR A 60 13.84 0.40 -13.05
N TYR A 61 12.81 1.25 -13.05
CA TYR A 61 11.46 0.87 -12.66
C TYR A 61 10.45 1.14 -13.78
N PRO A 62 10.43 0.30 -14.83
CA PRO A 62 9.59 0.54 -16.02
C PRO A 62 8.10 0.43 -15.73
N TYR A 63 7.72 -0.07 -14.56
CA TYR A 63 6.34 -0.20 -14.09
C TYR A 63 5.93 0.90 -13.11
N ILE A 64 6.74 1.94 -12.98
CA ILE A 64 6.43 3.18 -12.28
C ILE A 64 6.35 4.30 -13.32
N TYR A 65 5.43 5.24 -13.16
CA TYR A 65 5.39 6.40 -14.03
C TYR A 65 6.69 7.20 -13.95
N PRO A 66 7.25 7.65 -15.08
CA PRO A 66 8.58 8.26 -15.10
C PRO A 66 8.68 9.63 -14.39
N ASP A 67 7.55 10.25 -14.13
CA ASP A 67 7.42 11.50 -13.37
C ASP A 67 7.17 11.29 -11.86
N GLU A 68 7.11 10.04 -11.40
CA GLU A 68 6.96 9.72 -9.98
C GLU A 68 8.30 9.77 -9.23
N ASP A 69 8.24 10.25 -8.01
CA ASP A 69 9.35 10.11 -7.07
C ASP A 69 9.36 8.67 -6.50
N ILE A 70 10.31 7.86 -6.97
CA ILE A 70 10.43 6.46 -6.57
C ILE A 70 10.63 6.29 -5.06
N THR A 71 11.15 7.29 -4.36
CA THR A 71 11.37 7.25 -2.91
C THR A 71 10.07 7.28 -2.11
N THR A 72 8.95 7.64 -2.74
CA THR A 72 7.63 7.70 -2.09
C THR A 72 6.95 6.34 -1.97
N PHE A 73 7.39 5.33 -2.71
CA PHE A 73 6.78 3.99 -2.67
C PHE A 73 7.08 3.26 -1.37
N ASN A 74 8.32 3.26 -0.93
CA ASN A 74 8.74 2.66 0.35
C ASN A 74 8.28 1.21 0.53
N PHE A 75 8.30 0.40 -0.55
CA PHE A 75 7.86 -0.99 -0.50
C PHE A 75 8.70 -1.83 0.46
N PHE A 76 8.02 -2.62 1.29
CA PHE A 76 8.67 -3.57 2.18
C PHE A 76 8.25 -5.02 1.89
N GLU A 77 6.95 -5.34 1.94
CA GLU A 77 6.42 -6.68 1.66
C GLU A 77 4.89 -6.72 1.50
N ALA A 78 4.31 -7.91 1.37
CA ALA A 78 2.90 -8.23 1.57
C ALA A 78 1.92 -7.48 0.66
N SER A 79 2.08 -7.65 -0.65
CA SER A 79 1.20 -7.05 -1.65
C SER A 79 -0.21 -7.65 -1.64
N SER A 80 -1.22 -6.79 -1.77
CA SER A 80 -2.62 -7.16 -1.98
C SER A 80 -3.24 -6.24 -3.02
N ILE A 81 -3.79 -6.81 -4.09
CA ILE A 81 -4.32 -6.02 -5.20
C ILE A 81 -5.85 -6.12 -5.29
N ARG A 82 -6.49 -5.02 -5.68
CA ARG A 82 -7.93 -4.95 -6.00
C ARG A 82 -8.15 -4.12 -7.26
N LYS A 83 -9.15 -4.51 -8.03
CA LYS A 83 -9.69 -3.66 -9.09
C LYS A 83 -10.89 -2.90 -8.53
N ILE A 84 -10.90 -1.58 -8.69
CA ILE A 84 -11.95 -0.68 -8.22
C ILE A 84 -12.29 0.27 -9.35
N GLY A 85 -13.52 0.16 -9.88
CA GLY A 85 -13.88 0.84 -11.12
C GLY A 85 -12.97 0.40 -12.27
N ASN A 86 -12.34 1.38 -12.93
CA ASN A 86 -11.39 1.15 -14.01
C ASN A 86 -9.92 1.18 -13.54
N LYS A 87 -9.66 1.17 -12.23
CA LYS A 87 -8.33 1.26 -11.62
C LYS A 87 -7.93 -0.01 -10.89
N TYR A 88 -6.64 -0.24 -10.81
CA TYR A 88 -6.05 -1.24 -9.95
C TYR A 88 -5.37 -0.55 -8.76
N ILE A 89 -5.56 -1.09 -7.59
CA ILE A 89 -5.00 -0.58 -6.34
C ILE A 89 -4.20 -1.70 -5.70
N MET A 90 -2.95 -1.44 -5.41
CA MET A 90 -2.07 -2.35 -4.71
C MET A 90 -1.80 -1.80 -3.31
N LEU A 91 -2.21 -2.54 -2.29
CA LEU A 91 -1.80 -2.31 -0.92
C LEU A 91 -0.54 -3.11 -0.61
N TYR A 92 0.31 -2.58 0.23
CA TYR A 92 1.52 -3.27 0.66
C TYR A 92 2.04 -2.71 1.99
N SER A 93 2.79 -3.53 2.71
CA SER A 93 3.53 -3.08 3.90
C SER A 93 4.70 -2.20 3.48
N GLY A 94 4.90 -1.11 4.17
CA GLY A 94 5.97 -0.16 3.87
C GLY A 94 6.36 0.72 5.05
N TYR A 95 7.26 1.65 4.80
CA TYR A 95 7.74 2.56 5.85
C TYR A 95 6.80 3.74 6.04
N SER A 96 6.61 4.14 7.29
CA SER A 96 5.63 5.15 7.70
C SER A 96 6.08 6.59 7.53
N GLY A 97 7.35 6.81 7.27
CA GLY A 97 7.89 8.17 7.16
C GLY A 97 8.17 8.86 8.51
N PRO A 98 8.92 9.95 8.45
CA PRO A 98 9.33 10.74 9.64
C PRO A 98 8.33 11.83 10.02
N ASP A 99 7.24 11.99 9.29
CA ASP A 99 6.35 13.16 9.35
C ASP A 99 5.77 13.43 10.73
N TYR A 100 5.82 12.45 11.59
CA TYR A 100 5.27 12.56 12.94
C TYR A 100 6.29 12.89 14.02
N GLY A 101 7.57 12.97 13.71
CA GLY A 101 8.63 13.09 14.73
C GLY A 101 8.81 11.83 15.58
N LEU A 102 8.25 10.70 15.19
CA LEU A 102 8.32 9.41 15.90
C LEU A 102 9.30 8.42 15.28
N GLY A 103 10.05 8.86 14.30
CA GLY A 103 10.88 7.99 13.49
C GLY A 103 10.08 7.15 12.51
N SER A 104 10.75 6.67 11.49
CA SER A 104 10.17 5.79 10.47
C SER A 104 10.28 4.33 10.90
N THR A 105 9.23 3.57 10.71
CA THR A 105 9.20 2.12 10.88
C THR A 105 8.44 1.48 9.72
N ASN A 106 8.55 0.17 9.55
CA ASN A 106 7.79 -0.61 8.57
C ASN A 106 6.36 -0.92 9.05
N SER A 107 5.73 0.02 9.73
CA SER A 107 4.40 -0.11 10.34
C SER A 107 3.28 0.46 9.49
N ALA A 108 3.57 0.94 8.29
CA ALA A 108 2.56 1.53 7.42
C ALA A 108 2.00 0.52 6.44
N LEU A 109 0.68 0.56 6.27
CA LEU A 109 0.02 0.04 5.08
C LEU A 109 -0.03 1.17 4.06
N ARG A 110 0.60 0.98 2.93
CA ARG A 110 0.68 1.95 1.84
C ARG A 110 -0.10 1.46 0.64
N TYR A 111 -0.37 2.35 -0.30
CA TYR A 111 -0.97 1.93 -1.57
C TYR A 111 -0.33 2.63 -2.77
N ALA A 112 -0.43 1.94 -3.90
CA ALA A 112 -0.17 2.47 -5.22
C ALA A 112 -1.37 2.19 -6.12
N TYR A 113 -1.52 2.94 -7.20
CA TYR A 113 -2.62 2.78 -8.14
C TYR A 113 -2.16 2.91 -9.59
N GLY A 114 -2.86 2.21 -10.49
CA GLY A 114 -2.56 2.18 -11.92
C GLY A 114 -3.75 1.75 -12.75
N ASP A 115 -3.62 1.80 -14.07
CA ASP A 115 -4.68 1.40 -15.00
C ASP A 115 -4.65 -0.10 -15.32
N THR A 116 -3.54 -0.78 -15.05
CA THR A 116 -3.36 -2.21 -15.31
C THR A 116 -2.81 -2.96 -14.10
N PRO A 117 -2.99 -4.29 -14.04
CA PRO A 117 -2.45 -5.10 -12.93
C PRO A 117 -0.93 -5.04 -12.79
N LEU A 118 -0.23 -4.75 -13.85
CA LEU A 118 1.24 -4.62 -13.86
C LEU A 118 1.71 -3.16 -13.88
N GLY A 119 0.81 -2.19 -13.68
CA GLY A 119 1.13 -0.77 -13.71
C GLY A 119 1.06 -0.17 -15.12
N PRO A 120 1.73 0.95 -15.39
CA PRO A 120 2.60 1.65 -14.44
C PRO A 120 1.82 2.19 -13.24
N TRP A 121 2.56 2.37 -12.13
CA TRP A 121 1.99 2.73 -10.82
C TRP A 121 2.32 4.16 -10.43
N ARG A 122 1.37 4.80 -9.71
CA ARG A 122 1.58 6.02 -8.95
C ARG A 122 1.49 5.73 -7.46
N SER A 123 2.30 6.41 -6.67
CA SER A 123 2.24 6.29 -5.20
C SER A 123 0.99 7.00 -4.67
N GLY A 124 0.23 6.30 -3.84
CA GLY A 124 -0.92 6.87 -3.12
C GLY A 124 -0.58 7.30 -1.69
N GLY A 125 0.62 6.96 -1.21
CA GLY A 125 1.06 7.29 0.14
C GLY A 125 0.64 6.25 1.20
N VAL A 126 0.55 6.71 2.44
CA VAL A 126 0.15 5.88 3.59
C VAL A 126 -1.37 5.83 3.70
N LEU A 127 -1.93 4.63 3.85
CA LEU A 127 -3.34 4.43 4.17
C LEU A 127 -3.53 4.29 5.69
N VAL A 128 -2.72 3.45 6.34
CA VAL A 128 -2.79 3.19 7.78
C VAL A 128 -1.38 3.17 8.35
N ASP A 129 -1.15 3.81 9.49
CA ASP A 129 0.01 3.57 10.34
C ASP A 129 -0.44 2.76 11.56
N SER A 130 0.00 1.50 11.64
CA SER A 130 -0.42 0.57 12.69
C SER A 130 -0.01 0.97 14.11
N ARG A 131 0.83 1.99 14.24
CA ARG A 131 1.19 2.57 15.53
C ARG A 131 0.05 3.40 16.15
N ALA A 132 -0.97 3.75 15.38
CA ALA A 132 -2.05 4.66 15.77
C ALA A 132 -1.51 5.92 16.45
N PRO A 133 -0.75 6.75 15.72
CA PRO A 133 -0.15 7.94 16.30
C PRO A 133 -1.22 8.94 16.76
N VAL A 134 -1.02 9.52 17.94
CA VAL A 134 -1.94 10.47 18.52
C VAL A 134 -1.31 11.86 18.48
N LEU A 135 -2.06 12.85 18.05
CA LEU A 135 -1.71 14.26 18.17
C LEU A 135 -2.30 14.83 19.45
N ASN A 136 -1.60 15.76 20.05
CA ASN A 136 -2.21 16.58 21.10
C ASN A 136 -3.04 17.72 20.49
N GLN A 137 -3.73 18.47 21.33
CA GLN A 137 -4.64 19.54 20.91
C GLN A 137 -3.98 20.66 20.09
N ASN A 138 -2.68 20.87 20.24
CA ASN A 138 -1.93 21.85 19.46
C ASN A 138 -1.33 21.25 18.17
N GLY A 139 -1.69 20.01 17.84
CA GLY A 139 -1.18 19.32 16.66
C GLY A 139 0.24 18.78 16.78
N SER A 140 0.91 18.97 17.94
CA SER A 140 2.20 18.34 18.14
C SER A 140 2.03 16.84 18.39
N ARG A 141 3.02 16.12 17.95
CA ARG A 141 3.02 14.70 18.09
C ARG A 141 3.45 14.26 19.45
N LEU A 142 2.76 13.32 19.94
CA LEU A 142 2.97 12.88 21.30
C LEU A 142 3.57 11.51 21.41
N GLN A 143 2.90 10.53 20.90
CA GLN A 143 3.29 9.15 21.14
C GLN A 143 2.55 8.20 20.20
N THR A 144 3.10 7.02 20.07
CA THR A 144 2.40 5.90 19.46
C THR A 144 1.59 5.19 20.52
N THR A 145 0.39 4.76 20.14
CA THR A 145 -0.47 3.96 21.02
C THR A 145 -0.03 2.49 21.02
N TYR A 146 0.53 2.04 19.91
CA TYR A 146 0.94 0.66 19.68
C TYR A 146 2.40 0.59 19.19
N PRO A 147 3.06 -0.56 19.38
CA PRO A 147 4.39 -0.79 18.83
C PRO A 147 4.39 -0.69 17.29
N GLY A 148 5.47 -0.15 16.72
CA GLY A 148 5.67 -0.15 15.28
C GLY A 148 6.23 -1.49 14.81
N HIS A 149 5.47 -2.19 13.99
CA HIS A 149 5.87 -3.43 13.32
C HIS A 149 5.11 -3.57 12.00
N ASN A 150 5.48 -4.59 11.24
CA ASN A 150 4.85 -4.93 9.98
C ASN A 150 3.33 -4.92 10.07
N THR A 151 2.70 -4.31 9.09
CA THR A 151 1.26 -4.28 8.93
C THR A 151 0.92 -4.83 7.56
N HIS A 152 0.18 -5.92 7.53
CA HIS A 152 -0.37 -6.48 6.29
C HIS A 152 -1.86 -6.17 6.22
N GLY A 153 -2.38 -6.01 5.02
CA GLY A 153 -3.79 -5.70 4.87
C GLY A 153 -4.32 -5.85 3.45
N SER A 154 -5.61 -5.69 3.33
CA SER A 154 -6.35 -5.77 2.08
C SER A 154 -7.60 -4.92 2.13
N LEU A 155 -8.12 -4.55 0.96
CA LEU A 155 -9.41 -3.90 0.80
C LEU A 155 -10.49 -4.93 0.48
N LEU A 156 -11.69 -4.72 1.02
CA LEU A 156 -12.86 -5.52 0.71
C LEU A 156 -14.10 -4.62 0.65
N GLU A 157 -14.92 -4.81 -0.35
CA GLU A 157 -16.24 -4.20 -0.43
C GLU A 157 -17.29 -5.12 0.17
N ILE A 158 -18.10 -4.60 1.08
CA ILE A 158 -19.19 -5.31 1.71
C ILE A 158 -20.44 -4.41 1.62
N ASN A 159 -21.45 -4.88 0.88
CA ASN A 159 -22.71 -4.15 0.70
C ASN A 159 -22.52 -2.68 0.24
N GLY A 160 -21.64 -2.45 -0.71
CA GLY A 160 -21.36 -1.12 -1.25
C GLY A 160 -20.44 -0.23 -0.40
N ASN A 161 -19.94 -0.75 0.72
CA ASN A 161 -19.03 -0.04 1.59
C ASN A 161 -17.64 -0.68 1.56
N TRP A 162 -16.60 0.13 1.48
CA TRP A 162 -15.23 -0.34 1.47
C TRP A 162 -14.64 -0.39 2.88
N TYR A 163 -13.89 -1.45 3.14
CA TYR A 163 -13.19 -1.68 4.40
C TYR A 163 -11.74 -2.05 4.13
N CYS A 164 -10.85 -1.56 4.98
CA CYS A 164 -9.47 -2.02 5.08
C CYS A 164 -9.36 -3.03 6.23
N PHE A 165 -9.05 -4.27 5.91
CA PHE A 165 -8.71 -5.30 6.89
C PHE A 165 -7.19 -5.32 7.02
N TYR A 166 -6.69 -5.20 8.23
CA TYR A 166 -5.26 -5.16 8.50
C TYR A 166 -4.95 -5.76 9.87
N HIS A 167 -3.71 -5.77 10.27
CA HIS A 167 -3.32 -6.17 11.62
C HIS A 167 -2.37 -5.14 12.23
N ARG A 168 -2.35 -5.11 13.55
CA ARG A 168 -1.36 -4.37 14.35
C ARG A 168 -0.84 -5.23 15.48
N ALA A 169 0.30 -4.87 16.03
CA ALA A 169 0.78 -5.46 17.26
C ALA A 169 -0.03 -4.94 18.45
N PRO A 170 -0.55 -5.80 19.36
CA PRO A 170 -1.18 -5.36 20.60
C PRO A 170 -0.19 -4.59 21.48
N ARG A 171 -0.70 -3.78 22.40
CA ARG A 171 0.14 -3.05 23.36
C ARG A 171 1.02 -4.02 24.15
N GLY A 172 2.32 -3.71 24.23
CA GLY A 172 3.29 -4.53 24.96
C GLY A 172 3.71 -5.84 24.29
N HIS A 173 3.21 -6.14 23.08
CA HIS A 173 3.47 -7.41 22.37
C HIS A 173 3.84 -7.19 20.92
N SER A 174 4.99 -6.62 20.66
CA SER A 174 5.43 -6.21 19.32
C SER A 174 5.44 -7.32 18.27
N SER A 175 5.58 -8.58 18.67
CA SER A 175 5.61 -9.74 17.75
C SER A 175 4.25 -10.42 17.56
N ALA A 176 3.22 -10.01 18.31
CA ALA A 176 1.86 -10.53 18.13
C ALA A 176 1.13 -9.80 17.02
N ARG A 177 0.02 -10.37 16.56
CA ARG A 177 -0.84 -9.79 15.53
C ARG A 177 -2.29 -9.74 16.02
N GLN A 178 -2.88 -8.57 15.99
CA GLN A 178 -4.29 -8.34 16.29
C GLN A 178 -5.00 -7.92 15.01
N PRO A 179 -6.06 -8.64 14.60
CA PRO A 179 -6.84 -8.25 13.43
C PRO A 179 -7.59 -6.94 13.71
N MET A 180 -7.62 -6.09 12.71
CA MET A 180 -8.29 -4.79 12.73
C MET A 180 -9.11 -4.64 11.45
N VAL A 181 -10.15 -3.84 11.53
CA VAL A 181 -10.93 -3.38 10.38
C VAL A 181 -11.20 -1.89 10.52
N ALA A 182 -11.02 -1.17 9.44
CA ALA A 182 -11.38 0.24 9.35
C ALA A 182 -12.24 0.49 8.11
N PRO A 183 -13.37 1.20 8.23
CA PRO A 183 -14.08 1.67 7.05
C PRO A 183 -13.20 2.66 6.30
N VAL A 184 -13.25 2.62 4.97
CA VAL A 184 -12.49 3.52 4.11
C VAL A 184 -13.40 4.11 3.03
N LYS A 185 -13.13 5.34 2.65
CA LYS A 185 -13.74 5.96 1.47
C LYS A 185 -12.74 5.94 0.34
N ILE A 186 -13.17 5.38 -0.80
CA ILE A 186 -12.36 5.36 -2.01
C ILE A 186 -13.03 6.24 -3.05
N THR A 187 -12.27 7.18 -3.60
CA THR A 187 -12.69 8.00 -4.74
C THR A 187 -11.69 7.84 -5.87
N TRP A 188 -12.17 7.77 -7.08
CA TRP A 188 -11.32 7.71 -8.28
C TRP A 188 -11.91 8.54 -9.40
N GLU A 189 -11.04 8.96 -10.31
CA GLU A 189 -11.43 9.68 -11.51
C GLU A 189 -11.52 8.69 -12.68
N GLU A 190 -12.52 8.88 -13.56
CA GLU A 190 -12.75 8.00 -14.71
C GLU A 190 -11.61 8.06 -15.75
N LYS A 191 -10.96 9.22 -15.91
CA LYS A 191 -9.80 9.33 -16.79
C LYS A 191 -8.68 8.39 -16.36
N SER A 192 -7.86 7.94 -17.29
CA SER A 192 -6.74 7.04 -17.02
C SER A 192 -5.71 7.69 -16.08
N VAL A 193 -4.95 6.87 -15.38
CA VAL A 193 -3.83 7.35 -14.55
C VAL A 193 -2.77 8.02 -15.40
N ALA A 194 -2.57 7.52 -16.64
CA ALA A 194 -1.69 8.15 -17.61
C ALA A 194 -2.10 9.59 -17.98
N GLU A 195 -3.42 9.87 -17.98
CA GLU A 195 -3.98 11.21 -18.20
C GLU A 195 -4.09 12.04 -16.91
N GLY A 196 -3.49 11.56 -15.82
CA GLY A 196 -3.50 12.22 -14.52
C GLY A 196 -4.71 11.87 -13.65
N GLY A 197 -5.43 10.78 -13.96
CA GLY A 197 -6.48 10.24 -13.11
C GLY A 197 -5.96 9.82 -11.75
N LYS A 198 -6.68 10.16 -10.68
CA LYS A 198 -6.26 9.90 -9.31
C LYS A 198 -7.16 8.88 -8.63
N VAL A 199 -6.56 8.16 -7.69
CA VAL A 199 -7.27 7.36 -6.69
C VAL A 199 -6.89 7.88 -5.32
N ILE A 200 -7.88 8.19 -4.50
CA ILE A 200 -7.69 8.67 -3.14
C ILE A 200 -8.43 7.72 -2.20
N ILE A 201 -7.70 7.13 -1.27
CA ILE A 201 -8.25 6.27 -0.23
C ILE A 201 -8.06 6.97 1.10
N ARG A 202 -9.14 7.08 1.88
CA ARG A 202 -9.15 7.76 3.17
C ARG A 202 -9.77 6.88 4.22
N ALA A 203 -9.11 6.74 5.36
CA ALA A 203 -9.70 6.11 6.52
C ALA A 203 -10.75 7.04 7.16
N PHE A 204 -11.79 6.43 7.72
CA PHE A 204 -12.80 7.15 8.50
C PHE A 204 -12.17 7.68 9.78
N ASP A 205 -12.47 8.94 10.13
CA ASP A 205 -12.08 9.56 11.40
C ASP A 205 -13.30 9.68 12.34
N PRO A 206 -13.44 8.76 13.30
CA PRO A 206 -14.56 8.81 14.23
C PRO A 206 -14.49 10.00 15.23
N TYR A 207 -13.34 10.68 15.28
CA TYR A 207 -13.11 11.81 16.18
C TYR A 207 -13.25 13.17 15.48
N SER A 208 -13.57 13.21 14.18
CA SER A 208 -13.90 14.47 13.54
C SER A 208 -15.25 14.98 14.05
N GLU A 209 -15.35 16.28 14.31
CA GLU A 209 -16.58 16.91 14.86
C GLU A 209 -17.81 16.66 13.98
N ASP A 210 -17.64 16.63 12.70
CA ASP A 210 -18.68 16.40 11.70
C ASP A 210 -18.81 14.92 11.29
N ASN A 211 -18.03 14.04 11.89
CA ASN A 211 -17.97 12.61 11.55
C ASN A 211 -17.76 12.38 10.05
N THR A 212 -17.01 13.25 9.39
CA THR A 212 -16.72 13.17 7.97
C THR A 212 -15.52 12.27 7.70
N TRP A 213 -15.47 11.77 6.48
CA TRP A 213 -14.29 11.07 5.95
C TRP A 213 -13.20 12.10 5.67
N THR A 214 -12.42 12.43 6.68
CA THR A 214 -11.31 13.34 6.49
C THR A 214 -10.11 12.60 5.90
N ALA A 215 -9.46 13.25 4.93
CA ALA A 215 -8.07 12.97 4.66
C ALA A 215 -7.30 13.54 5.83
N LYS A 216 -7.29 12.87 6.90
CA LYS A 216 -6.23 13.19 7.81
C LYS A 216 -4.98 12.73 7.15
N ASP A 217 -4.38 13.73 6.57
CA ASP A 217 -3.05 13.78 6.07
C ASP A 217 -2.33 12.43 5.94
N SER A 218 -1.26 12.43 5.24
CA SER A 218 -0.31 11.32 5.08
C SER A 218 0.13 10.66 6.41
N ARG A 219 -0.44 11.06 7.53
CA ARG A 219 -0.02 10.62 8.84
C ARG A 219 -0.70 9.34 9.30
N GLY A 220 -1.59 8.74 8.47
CA GLY A 220 -2.11 7.42 8.72
C GLY A 220 -2.72 7.26 10.10
N TYR A 221 -3.69 8.11 10.45
CA TYR A 221 -4.47 7.85 11.63
C TYR A 221 -5.25 6.56 11.46
N GLU A 222 -5.13 5.74 12.45
CA GLU A 222 -6.03 4.63 12.65
C GLU A 222 -7.18 5.04 13.52
N TYR A 223 -8.34 4.55 13.19
CA TYR A 223 -9.58 4.78 13.88
C TYR A 223 -10.24 3.47 14.28
#